data_2b8321ff0b4b3e4c6cb2fb95547cf0a7
#
_entry.id   2b8321ff0b4b3e4c6cb2fb95547cf0a7
#
_cell.length_a   1.000
_cell.length_b   1.000
_cell.length_c   1.000
_cell.angle_alpha   90.00
_cell.angle_beta   90.00
_cell.angle_gamma   90.00
#
_symmetry.space_group_name_H-M   'P 1'
#
loop_
_entity.id
_entity.type
_entity.pdbx_description
1 polymer ?
#
loop_
_entity_poly.entity_id
_entity_poly.type
_entity_poly.pdbx_seq_one_letter_code
_entity_poly.pdbx_strand_id
1 'polypeptide(L)'
;MSKKNKLITASTIITSHVNADFDAIASMLAAQKLYPDSVIIFPGSQEKSLRDFFISSTSYLFNMADPGSIDFSKVSRLVLVDTRQKSRLTQISELLDRDDLKIDIYDHHPSMKGDVSGSFEILRKTGSTTTILSSLLQEKKIIPNPEEATIMALGIYEDTGSFTYSSTTKEDFEQAAFLLSCGANLNTIVSFVVKEIKSEQVTWLNELLNEMTLHKINGVDIHMSVISSPTYIMDLATIVQKIVRMENLDIFFAVVLMDNKINIIARNRIP
;
A
#
# COMPACT_ATOMS: atom_id res chain seq x y z
N MET A 1 1.04 13.96 -39.83
CA MET A 1 1.21 15.12 -38.93
C MET A 1 0.93 14.65 -37.52
N SER A 2 1.99 14.42 -36.73
CA SER A 2 1.87 14.03 -35.33
C SER A 2 1.27 15.21 -34.54
N LYS A 3 0.09 15.00 -33.91
CA LYS A 3 -0.43 15.95 -32.93
C LYS A 3 0.57 15.98 -31.78
N LYS A 4 1.36 17.05 -31.65
CA LYS A 4 2.09 17.33 -30.42
C LYS A 4 1.03 17.42 -29.31
N ASN A 5 0.91 16.38 -28.50
CA ASN A 5 0.11 16.47 -27.28
C ASN A 5 0.70 17.62 -26.45
N LYS A 6 -0.14 18.61 -26.14
CA LYS A 6 0.23 19.72 -25.28
C LYS A 6 0.52 19.16 -23.91
N LEU A 7 1.75 19.30 -23.41
CA LEU A 7 2.09 18.85 -22.08
C LEU A 7 1.27 19.58 -21.02
N ILE A 8 0.90 18.86 -19.97
CA ILE A 8 0.22 19.41 -18.80
C ILE A 8 1.24 20.22 -18.01
N THR A 9 0.87 21.46 -17.69
CA THR A 9 1.67 22.34 -16.83
C THR A 9 1.17 22.21 -15.40
N ALA A 10 1.99 21.67 -14.51
CA ALA A 10 1.73 21.58 -13.08
C ALA A 10 2.92 22.16 -12.31
N SER A 11 2.67 23.01 -11.32
CA SER A 11 3.70 23.53 -10.44
C SER A 11 4.01 22.60 -9.28
N THR A 12 3.04 21.78 -8.87
CA THR A 12 3.13 20.82 -7.78
C THR A 12 2.70 19.45 -8.27
N ILE A 13 3.51 18.45 -8.01
CA ILE A 13 3.18 17.04 -8.24
C ILE A 13 3.22 16.26 -6.92
N ILE A 14 2.35 15.25 -6.83
CA ILE A 14 2.30 14.30 -5.72
C ILE A 14 2.60 12.92 -6.28
N THR A 15 3.43 12.15 -5.59
CA THR A 15 3.69 10.76 -5.95
C THR A 15 4.10 9.94 -4.73
N SER A 16 4.15 8.63 -4.91
CA SER A 16 4.58 7.65 -3.93
C SER A 16 5.54 6.63 -4.58
N HIS A 17 5.72 5.50 -3.95
CA HIS A 17 6.64 4.43 -4.37
C HIS A 17 6.06 3.53 -5.48
N VAL A 18 6.95 2.89 -6.24
CA VAL A 18 6.59 1.77 -7.13
C VAL A 18 5.98 0.62 -6.32
N ASN A 19 5.03 -0.13 -6.91
CA ASN A 19 4.18 -1.11 -6.23
C ASN A 19 3.33 -0.47 -5.11
N ALA A 20 2.73 0.70 -5.42
CA ALA A 20 1.85 1.39 -4.50
C ALA A 20 0.77 0.45 -3.95
N ASP A 21 0.56 0.51 -2.65
CA ASP A 21 -0.50 -0.15 -1.89
C ASP A 21 -1.64 0.84 -1.56
N PHE A 22 -2.56 0.42 -0.71
CA PHE A 22 -3.68 1.30 -0.35
C PHE A 22 -3.24 2.49 0.50
N ASP A 23 -2.20 2.37 1.37
CA ASP A 23 -1.71 3.51 2.14
C ASP A 23 -1.08 4.57 1.23
N ALA A 24 -0.25 4.15 0.27
CA ALA A 24 0.34 5.06 -0.72
C ALA A 24 -0.73 5.84 -1.49
N ILE A 25 -1.78 5.16 -1.97
CA ILE A 25 -2.86 5.78 -2.75
C ILE A 25 -3.73 6.71 -1.88
N ALA A 26 -4.13 6.25 -0.71
CA ALA A 26 -4.91 7.04 0.25
C ALA A 26 -4.13 8.29 0.68
N SER A 27 -2.83 8.14 0.88
CA SER A 27 -1.92 9.24 1.21
C SER A 27 -1.80 10.25 0.06
N MET A 28 -1.73 9.81 -1.20
CA MET A 28 -1.75 10.72 -2.35
C MET A 28 -3.06 11.51 -2.43
N LEU A 29 -4.20 10.86 -2.19
CA LEU A 29 -5.52 11.51 -2.16
C LEU A 29 -5.61 12.55 -1.02
N ALA A 30 -5.17 12.18 0.17
CA ALA A 30 -5.16 13.09 1.32
C ALA A 30 -4.22 14.28 1.09
N ALA A 31 -3.03 14.05 0.52
CA ALA A 31 -2.11 15.11 0.15
C ALA A 31 -2.69 16.05 -0.92
N GLN A 32 -3.43 15.53 -1.91
CA GLN A 32 -4.08 16.36 -2.93
C GLN A 32 -5.08 17.36 -2.31
N LYS A 33 -5.73 17.00 -1.21
CA LYS A 33 -6.61 17.93 -0.48
C LYS A 33 -5.83 19.03 0.25
N LEU A 34 -4.59 18.76 0.66
CA LEU A 34 -3.69 19.77 1.23
C LEU A 34 -3.05 20.66 0.15
N TYR A 35 -2.92 20.14 -1.07
CA TYR A 35 -2.33 20.80 -2.24
C TYR A 35 -3.32 20.77 -3.42
N PRO A 36 -4.41 21.56 -3.39
CA PRO A 36 -5.55 21.43 -4.33
C PRO A 36 -5.17 21.67 -5.80
N ASP A 37 -4.09 22.43 -6.08
CA ASP A 37 -3.62 22.71 -7.45
C ASP A 37 -2.57 21.69 -7.93
N SER A 38 -2.41 20.59 -7.22
CA SER A 38 -1.44 19.54 -7.56
C SER A 38 -1.98 18.53 -8.56
N VAL A 39 -1.05 17.83 -9.21
CA VAL A 39 -1.33 16.68 -10.08
C VAL A 39 -0.66 15.45 -9.48
N ILE A 40 -1.41 14.36 -9.39
CA ILE A 40 -0.88 13.07 -8.94
C ILE A 40 -0.22 12.36 -10.12
N ILE A 41 1.01 11.88 -9.90
CA ILE A 41 1.69 10.96 -10.80
C ILE A 41 1.72 9.59 -10.15
N PHE A 42 1.10 8.61 -10.82
CA PHE A 42 1.19 7.23 -10.36
C PHE A 42 2.58 6.66 -10.58
N PRO A 43 3.11 5.90 -9.61
CA PRO A 43 4.49 5.37 -9.67
C PRO A 43 4.70 4.20 -10.65
N GLY A 44 3.74 3.90 -11.51
CA GLY A 44 3.85 2.99 -12.64
C GLY A 44 3.39 1.55 -12.38
N SER A 45 3.57 1.02 -11.19
CA SER A 45 3.04 -0.29 -10.79
C SER A 45 2.16 -0.16 -9.55
N GLN A 46 1.14 -1.01 -9.49
CA GLN A 46 0.18 -1.05 -8.39
C GLN A 46 -0.02 -2.51 -7.99
N GLU A 47 -0.34 -2.75 -6.73
CA GLU A 47 -0.81 -4.05 -6.31
C GLU A 47 -2.09 -4.45 -7.06
N LYS A 48 -2.32 -5.77 -7.23
CA LYS A 48 -3.47 -6.28 -7.98
C LYS A 48 -4.80 -5.86 -7.36
N SER A 49 -4.92 -5.94 -6.05
CA SER A 49 -6.09 -5.52 -5.27
C SER A 49 -6.44 -4.05 -5.51
N LEU A 50 -5.42 -3.21 -5.58
CA LEU A 50 -5.56 -1.79 -5.85
C LEU A 50 -6.05 -1.54 -7.28
N ARG A 51 -5.50 -2.25 -8.27
CA ARG A 51 -5.93 -2.14 -9.67
C ARG A 51 -7.40 -2.52 -9.82
N ASP A 52 -7.84 -3.60 -9.17
CA ASP A 52 -9.23 -4.05 -9.18
C ASP A 52 -10.16 -3.00 -8.54
N PHE A 53 -9.69 -2.32 -7.49
CA PHE A 53 -10.37 -1.19 -6.85
C PHE A 53 -10.54 0.01 -7.80
N PHE A 54 -9.46 0.42 -8.51
CA PHE A 54 -9.51 1.54 -9.44
C PHE A 54 -10.42 1.29 -10.65
N ILE A 55 -10.43 0.06 -11.16
CA ILE A 55 -11.30 -0.32 -12.29
C ILE A 55 -12.78 -0.18 -11.90
N SER A 56 -13.10 -0.34 -10.61
CA SER A 56 -14.49 -0.39 -10.18
C SER A 56 -15.19 0.93 -9.95
N SER A 57 -14.52 2.10 -9.75
CA SER A 57 -15.25 3.39 -9.68
C SER A 57 -14.55 4.65 -9.08
N THR A 58 -13.26 4.67 -8.78
CA THR A 58 -12.71 5.77 -7.96
C THR A 58 -11.70 6.70 -8.64
N SER A 59 -11.31 6.39 -9.88
CA SER A 59 -10.30 7.19 -10.62
C SER A 59 -10.67 8.68 -10.78
N TYR A 60 -11.95 9.02 -10.75
CA TYR A 60 -12.44 10.41 -10.87
C TYR A 60 -12.14 11.27 -9.62
N LEU A 61 -11.82 10.66 -8.49
CA LEU A 61 -11.45 11.38 -7.26
C LEU A 61 -10.04 11.98 -7.31
N PHE A 62 -9.22 11.51 -8.25
CA PHE A 62 -7.82 11.89 -8.35
C PHE A 62 -7.58 12.77 -9.56
N ASN A 63 -6.95 13.92 -9.37
CA ASN A 63 -6.41 14.71 -10.48
C ASN A 63 -5.07 14.09 -10.90
N MET A 64 -5.13 13.11 -11.80
CA MET A 64 -3.98 12.28 -12.21
C MET A 64 -3.50 12.60 -13.62
N ALA A 65 -2.21 12.39 -13.85
CA ALA A 65 -1.62 12.43 -15.17
C ALA A 65 -0.52 11.37 -15.34
N ASP A 66 -0.32 10.94 -16.59
CA ASP A 66 0.85 10.16 -16.96
C ASP A 66 2.12 10.99 -16.82
N PRO A 67 3.22 10.46 -16.26
CA PRO A 67 4.49 11.17 -16.16
C PRO A 67 4.95 11.77 -17.49
N GLY A 68 4.81 11.01 -18.59
CA GLY A 68 5.16 11.46 -19.94
C GLY A 68 4.30 12.59 -20.51
N SER A 69 3.18 12.92 -19.85
CA SER A 69 2.30 14.04 -20.26
C SER A 69 2.60 15.33 -19.51
N ILE A 70 3.51 15.34 -18.53
CA ILE A 70 3.81 16.50 -17.69
C ILE A 70 5.08 17.21 -18.16
N ASP A 71 5.03 18.52 -18.17
CA ASP A 71 6.24 19.36 -18.35
C ASP A 71 6.97 19.51 -17.02
N PHE A 72 7.93 18.62 -16.76
CA PHE A 72 8.73 18.61 -15.53
C PHE A 72 9.57 19.89 -15.35
N SER A 73 9.84 20.66 -16.40
CA SER A 73 10.55 21.94 -16.28
C SER A 73 9.75 23.00 -15.54
N LYS A 74 8.43 22.84 -15.43
CA LYS A 74 7.51 23.75 -14.75
C LYS A 74 7.20 23.32 -13.32
N VAL A 75 7.62 22.13 -12.93
CA VAL A 75 7.43 21.62 -11.57
C VAL A 75 8.40 22.32 -10.64
N SER A 76 7.89 22.99 -9.62
CA SER A 76 8.66 23.66 -8.57
C SER A 76 8.53 22.99 -7.21
N ARG A 77 7.55 22.07 -7.06
CA ARG A 77 7.31 21.33 -5.81
C ARG A 77 6.98 19.87 -6.09
N LEU A 78 7.63 19.00 -5.35
CA LEU A 78 7.36 17.57 -5.28
C LEU A 78 6.85 17.22 -3.88
N VAL A 79 5.70 16.58 -3.80
CA VAL A 79 5.16 16.02 -2.55
C VAL A 79 5.33 14.51 -2.60
N LEU A 80 6.16 13.99 -1.71
CA LEU A 80 6.40 12.56 -1.53
C LEU A 80 5.56 12.06 -0.36
N VAL A 81 4.80 11.01 -0.59
CA VAL A 81 4.02 10.35 0.45
C VAL A 81 4.40 8.87 0.53
N ASP A 82 4.46 8.36 1.75
CA ASP A 82 4.66 6.96 2.06
C ASP A 82 5.98 6.37 1.54
N THR A 83 6.94 7.22 1.26
CA THR A 83 8.29 6.79 0.91
C THR A 83 9.29 7.94 0.92
N ARG A 84 10.55 7.62 1.26
CA ARG A 84 11.73 8.47 1.07
C ARG A 84 12.83 7.79 0.27
N GLN A 85 12.63 6.54 -0.14
CA GLN A 85 13.66 5.76 -0.83
C GLN A 85 13.77 6.14 -2.30
N LYS A 86 14.90 6.77 -2.69
CA LYS A 86 15.16 7.18 -4.09
C LYS A 86 15.01 6.01 -5.08
N SER A 87 15.40 4.79 -4.70
CA SER A 87 15.28 3.59 -5.55
C SER A 87 13.85 3.19 -5.87
N ARG A 88 12.87 3.63 -5.08
CA ARG A 88 11.45 3.37 -5.29
C ARG A 88 10.74 4.49 -6.09
N LEU A 89 11.45 5.54 -6.49
CA LEU A 89 10.94 6.74 -7.17
C LEU A 89 11.42 6.82 -8.63
N THR A 90 11.42 5.69 -9.33
CA THR A 90 12.07 5.53 -10.64
C THR A 90 11.53 6.46 -11.73
N GLN A 91 10.23 6.79 -11.71
CA GLN A 91 9.57 7.60 -12.74
C GLN A 91 9.85 9.10 -12.65
N ILE A 92 10.33 9.56 -11.51
CA ILE A 92 10.62 10.97 -11.24
C ILE A 92 12.07 11.19 -10.81
N SER A 93 12.95 10.20 -11.07
CA SER A 93 14.35 10.24 -10.65
C SER A 93 15.07 11.50 -11.13
N GLU A 94 14.77 11.96 -12.35
CA GLU A 94 15.35 13.20 -12.92
C GLU A 94 14.99 14.48 -12.15
N LEU A 95 13.80 14.50 -11.51
CA LEU A 95 13.38 15.62 -10.67
C LEU A 95 14.19 15.70 -9.38
N LEU A 96 14.55 14.55 -8.81
CA LEU A 96 15.26 14.48 -7.53
C LEU A 96 16.70 15.01 -7.60
N ASP A 97 17.24 15.21 -8.80
CA ASP A 97 18.59 15.75 -9.02
C ASP A 97 18.57 17.28 -9.22
N ARG A 98 17.42 17.94 -9.09
CA ARG A 98 17.25 19.38 -9.25
C ARG A 98 17.40 20.12 -7.92
N ASP A 99 18.32 21.08 -7.86
CA ASP A 99 18.57 21.90 -6.66
C ASP A 99 17.47 22.94 -6.39
N ASP A 100 16.70 23.32 -7.42
CA ASP A 100 15.62 24.32 -7.31
C ASP A 100 14.26 23.72 -6.91
N LEU A 101 14.17 22.39 -6.79
CA LEU A 101 12.94 21.69 -6.46
C LEU A 101 12.68 21.70 -4.94
N LYS A 102 11.52 22.18 -4.53
CA LYS A 102 11.05 22.02 -3.15
C LYS A 102 10.45 20.62 -2.99
N ILE A 103 10.92 19.89 -1.99
CA ILE A 103 10.43 18.55 -1.69
C ILE A 103 9.75 18.57 -0.33
N ASP A 104 8.46 18.25 -0.29
CA ASP A 104 7.68 18.07 0.94
C ASP A 104 7.46 16.57 1.15
N ILE A 105 7.73 16.04 2.34
CA ILE A 105 7.70 14.60 2.64
C ILE A 105 6.75 14.32 3.79
N TYR A 106 5.89 13.31 3.60
CA TYR A 106 5.02 12.72 4.61
C TYR A 106 5.26 11.22 4.63
N ASP A 107 5.75 10.69 5.75
CA ASP A 107 6.15 9.28 5.81
C ASP A 107 6.14 8.76 7.25
N HIS A 108 5.73 7.50 7.42
CA HIS A 108 5.71 6.82 8.71
C HIS A 108 6.85 5.80 8.88
N HIS A 109 7.57 5.50 7.81
CA HIS A 109 8.65 4.52 7.82
C HIS A 109 9.87 4.99 8.63
N PRO A 110 10.63 4.07 9.24
CA PRO A 110 11.88 4.41 9.90
C PRO A 110 12.90 4.97 8.90
N SER A 111 13.76 5.87 9.36
CA SER A 111 14.81 6.47 8.51
C SER A 111 15.84 5.43 8.09
N MET A 112 16.22 5.46 6.82
CA MET A 112 17.20 4.59 6.21
C MET A 112 18.32 5.38 5.53
N LYS A 113 19.48 4.75 5.39
CA LYS A 113 20.61 5.37 4.66
C LYS A 113 20.25 5.54 3.17
N GLY A 114 20.38 6.76 2.67
CA GLY A 114 20.08 7.10 1.27
C GLY A 114 18.63 7.55 1.03
N ASP A 115 17.88 7.79 2.10
CA ASP A 115 16.58 8.45 1.99
C ASP A 115 16.73 9.84 1.38
N VAL A 116 15.72 10.26 0.63
CA VAL A 116 15.58 11.62 0.12
C VAL A 116 15.31 12.55 1.30
N SER A 117 15.98 13.69 1.33
CA SER A 117 15.69 14.76 2.29
C SER A 117 14.82 15.82 1.65
N GLY A 118 13.79 16.25 2.39
CA GLY A 118 12.87 17.29 1.96
C GLY A 118 13.20 18.67 2.50
N SER A 119 12.66 19.70 1.84
CA SER A 119 12.64 21.07 2.38
C SER A 119 11.65 21.21 3.54
N PHE A 120 10.66 20.33 3.59
CA PHE A 120 9.67 20.19 4.66
C PHE A 120 9.36 18.70 4.84
N GLU A 121 9.37 18.24 6.09
CA GLU A 121 9.15 16.83 6.41
C GLU A 121 8.22 16.68 7.62
N ILE A 122 7.23 15.80 7.49
CA ILE A 122 6.44 15.29 8.62
C ILE A 122 6.64 13.79 8.68
N LEU A 123 7.48 13.37 9.62
CA LEU A 123 7.85 11.99 9.87
C LEU A 123 7.32 11.59 11.24
N ARG A 124 6.38 10.64 11.29
CA ARG A 124 5.79 10.18 12.57
C ARG A 124 5.75 8.66 12.61
N LYS A 125 5.91 8.09 13.78
CA LYS A 125 5.72 6.65 14.03
C LYS A 125 4.23 6.36 14.22
N THR A 126 3.49 6.28 13.13
CA THR A 126 2.09 5.86 13.07
C THR A 126 1.99 4.55 12.32
N GLY A 127 0.85 3.89 12.35
CA GLY A 127 0.61 2.65 11.62
C GLY A 127 0.53 2.86 10.11
N SER A 128 0.26 4.11 9.64
CA SER A 128 0.20 4.45 8.22
C SER A 128 0.54 5.91 7.97
N THR A 129 0.95 6.26 6.76
CA THR A 129 1.14 7.65 6.31
C THR A 129 -0.21 8.36 6.16
N THR A 130 -1.24 7.63 5.78
CA THR A 130 -2.63 8.18 5.71
C THR A 130 -3.09 8.70 7.07
N THR A 131 -2.69 8.08 8.17
CA THR A 131 -2.96 8.58 9.53
C THR A 131 -2.40 9.98 9.72
N ILE A 132 -1.14 10.21 9.33
CA ILE A 132 -0.50 11.52 9.41
C ILE A 132 -1.28 12.57 8.60
N LEU A 133 -1.57 12.25 7.35
CA LEU A 133 -2.24 13.19 6.45
C LEU A 133 -3.70 13.45 6.86
N SER A 134 -4.41 12.44 7.35
CA SER A 134 -5.78 12.61 7.88
C SER A 134 -5.80 13.51 9.11
N SER A 135 -4.80 13.42 10.00
CA SER A 135 -4.70 14.32 11.16
C SER A 135 -4.50 15.78 10.72
N LEU A 136 -3.68 16.00 9.68
CA LEU A 136 -3.48 17.34 9.12
C LEU A 136 -4.75 17.91 8.46
N LEU A 137 -5.53 17.06 7.77
CA LEU A 137 -6.83 17.46 7.22
C LEU A 137 -7.78 17.89 8.34
N GLN A 138 -7.86 17.08 9.41
CA GLN A 138 -8.70 17.37 10.58
C GLN A 138 -8.29 18.68 11.26
N GLU A 139 -6.99 18.89 11.51
CA GLU A 139 -6.44 20.13 12.08
C GLU A 139 -6.79 21.37 11.24
N LYS A 140 -6.71 21.24 9.91
CA LYS A 140 -7.05 22.31 8.96
C LYS A 140 -8.54 22.42 8.66
N LYS A 141 -9.38 21.59 9.29
CA LYS A 141 -10.84 21.53 9.06
C LYS A 141 -11.21 21.25 7.59
N ILE A 142 -10.38 20.52 6.88
CA ILE A 142 -10.67 20.04 5.53
C ILE A 142 -11.39 18.70 5.68
N ILE A 143 -12.67 18.68 5.32
CA ILE A 143 -13.51 17.49 5.49
C ILE A 143 -13.50 16.68 4.19
N PRO A 144 -13.02 15.42 4.20
CA PRO A 144 -13.18 14.53 3.06
C PRO A 144 -14.65 14.19 2.83
N ASN A 145 -15.05 14.01 1.58
CA ASN A 145 -16.35 13.42 1.28
C ASN A 145 -16.37 11.92 1.63
N PRO A 146 -17.55 11.25 1.68
CA PRO A 146 -17.64 9.84 2.10
C PRO A 146 -16.79 8.87 1.28
N GLU A 147 -16.62 9.10 0.00
CA GLU A 147 -15.81 8.24 -0.89
C GLU A 147 -14.32 8.44 -0.62
N GLU A 148 -13.86 9.67 -0.50
CA GLU A 148 -12.50 10.02 -0.12
C GLU A 148 -12.17 9.47 1.29
N ALA A 149 -13.08 9.64 2.24
CA ALA A 149 -12.94 9.12 3.59
C ALA A 149 -12.83 7.58 3.61
N THR A 150 -13.57 6.90 2.73
CA THR A 150 -13.52 5.44 2.59
C THR A 150 -12.14 4.99 2.08
N ILE A 151 -11.58 5.68 1.08
CA ILE A 151 -10.24 5.37 0.56
C ILE A 151 -9.17 5.63 1.61
N MET A 152 -9.24 6.76 2.33
CA MET A 152 -8.29 7.08 3.39
C MET A 152 -8.37 6.05 4.53
N ALA A 153 -9.58 5.66 4.95
CA ALA A 153 -9.75 4.63 5.95
C ALA A 153 -9.22 3.26 5.48
N LEU A 154 -9.37 2.93 4.20
CA LEU A 154 -8.82 1.69 3.62
C LEU A 154 -7.29 1.65 3.72
N GLY A 155 -6.58 2.77 3.47
CA GLY A 155 -5.13 2.88 3.68
C GLY A 155 -4.73 2.57 5.13
N ILE A 156 -5.40 3.19 6.12
CA ILE A 156 -5.15 2.92 7.54
C ILE A 156 -5.41 1.46 7.88
N TYR A 157 -6.53 0.88 7.42
CA TYR A 157 -6.89 -0.51 7.70
C TYR A 157 -5.87 -1.50 7.13
N GLU A 158 -5.39 -1.29 5.92
CA GLU A 158 -4.43 -2.19 5.29
C GLU A 158 -3.10 -2.18 6.04
N ASP A 159 -2.52 -1.01 6.26
CA ASP A 159 -1.16 -0.86 6.78
C ASP A 159 -1.06 -1.15 8.29
N THR A 160 -2.17 -1.05 9.01
CA THR A 160 -2.30 -1.49 10.41
C THR A 160 -2.71 -2.97 10.54
N GLY A 161 -2.90 -3.69 9.43
CA GLY A 161 -3.45 -5.04 9.43
C GLY A 161 -4.80 -5.12 10.16
N SER A 162 -5.70 -4.18 9.87
CA SER A 162 -6.99 -4.01 10.58
C SER A 162 -6.77 -3.74 12.08
N PHE A 163 -5.80 -2.89 12.41
CA PHE A 163 -5.40 -2.50 13.78
C PHE A 163 -4.81 -3.63 14.62
N THR A 164 -4.31 -4.70 14.00
CA THR A 164 -3.76 -5.86 14.72
C THR A 164 -2.23 -5.90 14.71
N TYR A 165 -1.55 -5.08 13.91
CA TYR A 165 -0.11 -5.03 13.89
C TYR A 165 0.45 -4.26 15.07
N SER A 166 1.65 -4.64 15.54
CA SER A 166 2.34 -3.98 16.66
C SER A 166 2.77 -2.54 16.37
N SER A 167 2.80 -2.14 15.09
CA SER A 167 3.05 -0.77 14.63
C SER A 167 1.83 0.15 14.82
N THR A 168 0.64 -0.40 15.06
CA THR A 168 -0.59 0.37 15.23
C THR A 168 -0.51 1.26 16.47
N THR A 169 -0.88 2.50 16.31
CA THR A 169 -0.85 3.52 17.37
C THR A 169 -2.25 4.02 17.73
N LYS A 170 -2.35 4.76 18.82
CA LYS A 170 -3.59 5.45 19.22
C LYS A 170 -4.08 6.39 18.11
N GLU A 171 -3.15 7.07 17.43
CA GLU A 171 -3.47 8.04 16.37
C GLU A 171 -4.19 7.38 15.18
N ASP A 172 -3.84 6.13 14.84
CA ASP A 172 -4.51 5.37 13.77
C ASP A 172 -6.00 5.14 14.10
N PHE A 173 -6.33 4.80 15.34
CA PHE A 173 -7.71 4.68 15.79
C PHE A 173 -8.46 6.01 15.77
N GLU A 174 -7.82 7.09 16.21
CA GLU A 174 -8.41 8.43 16.23
C GLU A 174 -8.73 8.90 14.81
N GLN A 175 -7.82 8.67 13.85
CA GLN A 175 -8.05 9.05 12.47
C GLN A 175 -9.05 8.13 11.77
N ALA A 176 -9.11 6.85 12.07
CA ALA A 176 -10.16 5.98 11.59
C ALA A 176 -11.55 6.44 12.08
N ALA A 177 -11.67 6.84 13.36
CA ALA A 177 -12.91 7.38 13.91
C ALA A 177 -13.31 8.71 13.24
N PHE A 178 -12.34 9.59 12.96
CA PHE A 178 -12.57 10.82 12.20
C PHE A 178 -13.11 10.52 10.80
N LEU A 179 -12.48 9.60 10.06
CA LEU A 179 -12.90 9.23 8.71
C LEU A 179 -14.28 8.56 8.70
N LEU A 180 -14.61 7.75 9.71
CA LEU A 180 -15.96 7.20 9.90
C LEU A 180 -16.99 8.33 10.11
N SER A 181 -16.65 9.36 10.87
CA SER A 181 -17.54 10.51 11.07
C SER A 181 -17.73 11.33 9.78
N CYS A 182 -16.78 11.24 8.83
CA CYS A 182 -16.89 11.80 7.48
C CYS A 182 -17.71 10.91 6.52
N GLY A 183 -18.17 9.73 6.98
CA GLY A 183 -19.03 8.83 6.19
C GLY A 183 -18.28 7.69 5.50
N ALA A 184 -17.05 7.33 5.93
CA ALA A 184 -16.35 6.18 5.40
C ALA A 184 -17.18 4.88 5.52
N ASN A 185 -17.19 4.08 4.44
CA ASN A 185 -18.01 2.88 4.33
C ASN A 185 -17.22 1.63 4.71
N LEU A 186 -17.48 1.09 5.91
CA LEU A 186 -16.80 -0.11 6.42
C LEU A 186 -17.04 -1.36 5.55
N ASN A 187 -18.22 -1.52 4.94
CA ASN A 187 -18.49 -2.68 4.07
C ASN A 187 -17.56 -2.67 2.84
N THR A 188 -17.35 -1.48 2.27
CA THR A 188 -16.40 -1.31 1.17
C THR A 188 -14.97 -1.63 1.64
N ILE A 189 -14.55 -1.11 2.80
CA ILE A 189 -13.22 -1.37 3.36
C ILE A 189 -13.00 -2.89 3.54
N VAL A 190 -13.93 -3.57 4.21
CA VAL A 190 -13.84 -5.02 4.47
C VAL A 190 -13.73 -5.82 3.17
N SER A 191 -14.45 -5.45 2.11
CA SER A 191 -14.41 -6.16 0.82
C SER A 191 -13.03 -6.14 0.14
N PHE A 192 -12.18 -5.16 0.46
CA PHE A 192 -10.82 -5.06 -0.08
C PHE A 192 -9.75 -5.59 0.87
N VAL A 193 -9.92 -5.40 2.19
CA VAL A 193 -8.93 -5.83 3.20
C VAL A 193 -9.03 -7.33 3.47
N VAL A 194 -10.25 -7.88 3.53
CA VAL A 194 -10.44 -9.30 3.80
C VAL A 194 -10.30 -10.08 2.50
N LYS A 195 -9.11 -10.62 2.26
CA LYS A 195 -8.88 -11.55 1.14
C LYS A 195 -9.56 -12.89 1.48
N GLU A 196 -10.77 -13.08 0.97
CA GLU A 196 -11.48 -14.36 1.08
C GLU A 196 -10.85 -15.40 0.15
N ILE A 197 -10.83 -16.66 0.61
CA ILE A 197 -10.41 -17.79 -0.21
C ILE A 197 -11.51 -18.08 -1.23
N LYS A 198 -11.13 -18.09 -2.51
CA LYS A 198 -12.02 -18.47 -3.61
C LYS A 198 -12.23 -19.99 -3.61
N SER A 199 -13.36 -20.44 -4.17
CA SER A 199 -13.70 -21.86 -4.24
C SER A 199 -12.59 -22.70 -4.88
N GLU A 200 -11.92 -22.19 -5.91
CA GLU A 200 -10.79 -22.84 -6.58
C GLU A 200 -9.54 -23.01 -5.70
N GLN A 201 -9.41 -22.18 -4.67
CA GLN A 201 -8.29 -22.20 -3.73
C GLN A 201 -8.52 -23.17 -2.55
N VAL A 202 -9.77 -23.59 -2.32
CA VAL A 202 -10.12 -24.53 -1.24
C VAL A 202 -9.43 -25.87 -1.43
N THR A 203 -9.29 -26.35 -2.66
CA THR A 203 -8.57 -27.59 -2.95
C THR A 203 -7.11 -27.52 -2.49
N TRP A 204 -6.42 -26.43 -2.79
CA TRP A 204 -5.02 -26.23 -2.39
C TRP A 204 -4.86 -26.00 -0.89
N LEU A 205 -5.83 -25.33 -0.26
CA LEU A 205 -5.88 -25.21 1.19
C LEU A 205 -5.96 -26.59 1.87
N ASN A 206 -6.87 -27.45 1.40
CA ASN A 206 -7.03 -28.81 1.93
C ASN A 206 -5.78 -29.66 1.67
N GLU A 207 -5.16 -29.55 0.49
CA GLU A 207 -3.95 -30.32 0.18
C GLU A 207 -2.78 -29.89 1.08
N LEU A 208 -2.56 -28.59 1.27
CA LEU A 208 -1.55 -28.08 2.19
C LEU A 208 -1.81 -28.53 3.66
N LEU A 209 -3.06 -28.57 4.09
CA LEU A 209 -3.42 -29.06 5.44
C LEU A 209 -3.16 -30.57 5.56
N ASN A 210 -3.51 -31.38 4.56
CA ASN A 210 -3.34 -32.83 4.58
C ASN A 210 -1.85 -33.25 4.56
N GLU A 211 -1.02 -32.49 3.84
CA GLU A 211 0.43 -32.75 3.74
C GLU A 211 1.25 -32.03 4.81
N MET A 212 0.57 -31.50 5.85
CA MET A 212 1.27 -30.78 6.92
C MET A 212 1.99 -31.73 7.85
N THR A 213 3.28 -31.47 8.05
CA THR A 213 4.14 -32.20 8.97
C THR A 213 4.67 -31.28 10.07
N LEU A 214 4.83 -31.82 11.27
CA LEU A 214 5.43 -31.10 12.40
C LEU A 214 6.89 -31.50 12.58
N HIS A 215 7.77 -30.51 12.64
CA HIS A 215 9.21 -30.66 12.91
C HIS A 215 9.55 -29.87 14.18
N LYS A 216 10.20 -30.53 15.13
CA LYS A 216 10.67 -29.88 16.35
C LYS A 216 12.17 -29.60 16.25
N ILE A 217 12.55 -28.34 16.17
CA ILE A 217 13.94 -27.90 16.04
C ILE A 217 14.28 -26.96 17.21
N ASN A 218 15.25 -27.35 18.04
CA ASN A 218 15.67 -26.57 19.22
C ASN A 218 14.51 -26.16 20.15
N GLY A 219 13.50 -27.02 20.28
CA GLY A 219 12.33 -26.75 21.13
C GLY A 219 11.24 -25.91 20.48
N VAL A 220 11.42 -25.49 19.23
CA VAL A 220 10.45 -24.71 18.43
C VAL A 220 9.70 -25.67 17.51
N ASP A 221 8.38 -25.56 17.48
CA ASP A 221 7.51 -26.32 16.59
C ASP A 221 7.42 -25.61 15.22
N ILE A 222 7.87 -26.30 14.18
CA ILE A 222 7.85 -25.82 12.80
C ILE A 222 6.92 -26.71 11.99
N HIS A 223 5.89 -26.13 11.43
CA HIS A 223 4.99 -26.82 10.52
C HIS A 223 5.42 -26.62 9.08
N MET A 224 5.37 -27.67 8.28
CA MET A 224 5.76 -27.62 6.87
C MET A 224 4.85 -28.48 6.02
N SER A 225 4.45 -27.95 4.87
CA SER A 225 3.75 -28.69 3.83
C SER A 225 4.54 -28.66 2.53
N VAL A 226 4.63 -29.79 1.86
CA VAL A 226 5.30 -29.93 0.56
C VAL A 226 4.30 -30.51 -0.43
N ILE A 227 3.91 -29.73 -1.43
CA ILE A 227 2.95 -30.14 -2.46
C ILE A 227 3.47 -29.85 -3.87
N SER A 228 2.82 -30.43 -4.86
CA SER A 228 3.12 -30.18 -6.27
C SER A 228 1.82 -29.88 -7.02
N SER A 229 1.84 -28.84 -7.84
CA SER A 229 0.72 -28.46 -8.69
C SER A 229 1.12 -28.46 -10.16
N PRO A 230 0.29 -29.05 -11.05
CA PRO A 230 0.54 -28.98 -12.50
C PRO A 230 0.32 -27.58 -13.08
N THR A 231 -0.34 -26.69 -12.32
CA THR A 231 -0.67 -25.33 -12.73
C THR A 231 -0.23 -24.31 -11.68
N TYR A 232 -0.12 -23.07 -12.08
CA TYR A 232 0.19 -21.98 -11.16
C TYR A 232 -0.96 -21.74 -10.18
N ILE A 233 -0.65 -21.77 -8.87
CA ILE A 233 -1.62 -21.48 -7.80
C ILE A 233 -1.63 -19.97 -7.56
N MET A 234 -2.73 -19.32 -7.93
CA MET A 234 -2.89 -17.88 -7.70
C MET A 234 -3.06 -17.56 -6.22
N ASP A 235 -2.43 -16.46 -5.81
CA ASP A 235 -2.53 -15.92 -4.44
C ASP A 235 -2.19 -16.95 -3.34
N LEU A 236 -1.21 -17.83 -3.58
CA LEU A 236 -0.75 -18.87 -2.64
C LEU A 236 -0.44 -18.29 -1.25
N ALA A 237 0.08 -17.07 -1.18
CA ALA A 237 0.35 -16.39 0.08
C ALA A 237 -0.91 -16.18 0.94
N THR A 238 -2.07 -15.95 0.31
CA THR A 238 -3.36 -15.80 0.99
C THR A 238 -3.81 -17.14 1.59
N ILE A 239 -3.62 -18.25 0.85
CA ILE A 239 -3.94 -19.60 1.34
C ILE A 239 -3.07 -19.93 2.56
N VAL A 240 -1.77 -19.69 2.46
CA VAL A 240 -0.80 -19.92 3.55
C VAL A 240 -1.16 -19.07 4.78
N GLN A 241 -1.51 -17.80 4.60
CA GLN A 241 -1.93 -16.94 5.70
C GLN A 241 -3.22 -17.43 6.37
N LYS A 242 -4.14 -17.99 5.59
CA LYS A 242 -5.39 -18.58 6.12
C LYS A 242 -5.10 -19.81 6.97
N ILE A 243 -4.21 -20.71 6.51
CA ILE A 243 -3.79 -21.91 7.28
C ILE A 243 -3.17 -21.49 8.62
N VAL A 244 -2.22 -20.57 8.60
CA VAL A 244 -1.55 -20.07 9.81
C VAL A 244 -2.55 -19.55 10.84
N ARG A 245 -3.59 -18.83 10.39
CA ARG A 245 -4.64 -18.30 11.27
C ARG A 245 -5.59 -19.41 11.76
N MET A 246 -6.01 -20.33 10.88
CA MET A 246 -6.96 -21.41 11.22
C MET A 246 -6.37 -22.38 12.23
N GLU A 247 -5.12 -22.80 12.00
CA GLU A 247 -4.41 -23.78 12.84
C GLU A 247 -3.63 -23.11 13.98
N ASN A 248 -3.69 -21.77 14.08
CA ASN A 248 -2.97 -20.98 15.08
C ASN A 248 -1.47 -21.32 15.14
N LEU A 249 -0.82 -21.39 13.97
CA LEU A 249 0.59 -21.78 13.87
C LEU A 249 1.52 -20.58 14.13
N ASP A 250 2.63 -20.85 14.82
CA ASP A 250 3.67 -19.86 15.03
C ASP A 250 4.64 -19.80 13.84
N ILE A 251 5.04 -20.97 13.31
CA ILE A 251 5.93 -21.07 12.15
C ILE A 251 5.34 -22.06 11.15
N PHE A 252 5.19 -21.60 9.91
CA PHE A 252 4.72 -22.43 8.81
C PHE A 252 5.50 -22.17 7.53
N PHE A 253 5.92 -23.24 6.88
CA PHE A 253 6.53 -23.24 5.55
C PHE A 253 5.65 -24.01 4.57
N ALA A 254 5.22 -23.34 3.52
CA ALA A 254 4.62 -24.00 2.36
C ALA A 254 5.66 -24.06 1.23
N VAL A 255 6.02 -25.26 0.81
CA VAL A 255 6.92 -25.53 -0.31
C VAL A 255 6.08 -26.12 -1.44
N VAL A 256 5.97 -25.39 -2.53
CA VAL A 256 5.09 -25.76 -3.65
C VAL A 256 5.87 -25.80 -4.95
N LEU A 257 5.92 -26.98 -5.56
CA LEU A 257 6.42 -27.13 -6.93
C LEU A 257 5.30 -26.78 -7.91
N MET A 258 5.45 -25.68 -8.65
CA MET A 258 4.52 -25.29 -9.72
C MET A 258 5.28 -24.60 -10.85
N ASP A 259 4.86 -24.79 -12.09
CA ASP A 259 5.52 -24.26 -13.32
C ASP A 259 7.03 -24.58 -13.36
N ASN A 260 7.41 -25.81 -12.97
CA ASN A 260 8.81 -26.26 -12.88
C ASN A 260 9.70 -25.38 -11.95
N LYS A 261 9.09 -24.64 -11.01
CA LYS A 261 9.76 -23.83 -10.02
C LYS A 261 9.31 -24.19 -8.62
N ILE A 262 10.25 -24.17 -7.68
CA ILE A 262 9.93 -24.31 -6.26
C ILE A 262 9.59 -22.92 -5.72
N ASN A 263 8.39 -22.78 -5.18
CA ASN A 263 7.92 -21.58 -4.51
C ASN A 263 7.86 -21.88 -3.01
N ILE A 264 8.50 -21.04 -2.21
CA ILE A 264 8.52 -21.19 -0.75
C ILE A 264 7.87 -19.95 -0.15
N ILE A 265 6.84 -20.19 0.65
CA ILE A 265 6.20 -19.14 1.45
C ILE A 265 6.36 -19.51 2.91
N ALA A 266 7.02 -18.62 3.65
CA ALA A 266 7.19 -18.77 5.09
C ALA A 266 6.35 -17.73 5.84
N ARG A 267 5.82 -18.14 6.98
CA ARG A 267 5.19 -17.25 7.96
C ARG A 267 5.75 -17.54 9.33
N ASN A 268 6.11 -16.49 10.04
CA ASN A 268 6.62 -16.54 11.40
C ASN A 268 5.89 -15.51 12.26
N ARG A 269 5.40 -15.92 13.42
CA ARG A 269 4.76 -15.09 14.45
C ARG A 269 5.62 -14.94 15.72
N ILE A 270 6.75 -15.66 15.77
CA ILE A 270 7.71 -15.57 16.88
C ILE A 270 8.62 -14.36 16.59
N PRO A 271 8.89 -13.49 17.59
CA PRO A 271 9.76 -12.33 17.46
C PRO A 271 11.20 -12.68 17.06
#